data_cd77ef5172585c4819c2e46702321df2
#
_entry.id   cd77ef5172585c4819c2e46702321df2
#
_cell.length_a   1.000
_cell.length_b   1.000
_cell.length_c   1.000
_cell.angle_alpha   90.00
_cell.angle_beta   90.00
_cell.angle_gamma   90.00
#
_symmetry.space_group_name_H-M   'P 1'
#
loop_
_entity.id
_entity.type
_entity.pdbx_description
1 polymer ?
#
loop_
_entity_poly.entity_id
_entity_poly.type
_entity_poly.pdbx_seq_one_letter_code
_entity_poly.pdbx_strand_id
1 'polypeptide(L)'
;IGAAHSFVHQYRFAVPETVDKAFVPRAMSYILLLGIVSALLASNSANFFKDLTDTQFTGSFLFLSITALIPILFLFFYTDEKINIEKSKFEFNRINSILKNPKIILSIVCGGVGYYVMASIMTASSLFLHIFKEFTIFETSIVIQLHIIGMFLPSLFTGDLIKKFGHNIIIVTGVLLLFSSIFINIFFQTYLGYAIGLILLGVGWNFLFLCSSALLVVS
;
A
#
# COMPACT_ATOMS: atom_id res chain seq x y z
N ILE A 1 -6.68 3.55 -15.09
CA ILE A 1 -6.13 2.71 -14.00
C ILE A 1 -5.79 3.58 -12.78
N GLY A 2 -5.00 4.66 -12.90
CA GLY A 2 -4.61 5.50 -11.75
C GLY A 2 -5.78 6.12 -10.97
N ALA A 3 -6.80 6.63 -11.65
CA ALA A 3 -8.00 7.17 -11.00
C ALA A 3 -8.74 6.09 -10.19
N ALA A 4 -8.96 4.91 -10.76
CA ALA A 4 -9.60 3.79 -10.05
C ALA A 4 -8.81 3.39 -8.80
N HIS A 5 -7.48 3.34 -8.91
CA HIS A 5 -6.60 3.03 -7.77
C HIS A 5 -6.71 4.07 -6.65
N SER A 6 -6.79 5.35 -7.01
CA SER A 6 -6.98 6.42 -6.03
C SER A 6 -8.31 6.29 -5.27
N PHE A 7 -9.40 5.91 -5.95
CA PHE A 7 -10.69 5.66 -5.30
C PHE A 7 -10.65 4.47 -4.35
N VAL A 8 -10.01 3.36 -4.73
CA VAL A 8 -9.86 2.18 -3.87
C VAL A 8 -9.14 2.53 -2.56
N HIS A 9 -8.13 3.39 -2.62
CA HIS A 9 -7.44 3.85 -1.41
C HIS A 9 -8.31 4.68 -0.47
N GLN A 10 -9.41 5.27 -0.95
CA GLN A 10 -10.35 6.04 -0.11
C GLN A 10 -11.25 5.15 0.75
N TYR A 11 -11.55 3.92 0.32
CA TYR A 11 -12.47 3.03 1.07
C TYR A 11 -12.00 2.75 2.50
N ARG A 12 -10.70 2.75 2.77
CA ARG A 12 -10.18 2.60 4.13
C ARG A 12 -10.63 3.72 5.09
N PHE A 13 -10.92 4.92 4.56
CA PHE A 13 -11.40 6.04 5.35
C PHE A 13 -12.91 5.98 5.61
N ALA A 14 -13.66 5.22 4.81
CA ALA A 14 -15.08 4.99 5.05
C ALA A 14 -15.33 3.98 6.20
N VAL A 15 -14.37 3.08 6.46
CA VAL A 15 -14.53 2.06 7.51
C VAL A 15 -14.76 2.61 8.91
N PRO A 16 -14.03 3.64 9.39
CA PRO A 16 -14.31 4.26 10.69
C PRO A 16 -15.72 4.81 10.83
N GLU A 17 -16.39 5.13 9.72
CA GLU A 17 -17.75 5.67 9.71
C GLU A 17 -18.83 4.57 9.80
N THR A 18 -18.46 3.32 9.44
CA THR A 18 -19.40 2.18 9.35
C THR A 18 -19.34 1.22 10.52
N VAL A 19 -18.42 1.40 11.47
CA VAL A 19 -18.23 0.50 12.62
C VAL A 19 -18.11 1.29 13.92
N ASP A 20 -18.40 0.63 15.05
CA ASP A 20 -18.18 1.21 16.38
C ASP A 20 -16.72 1.65 16.57
N LYS A 21 -16.52 2.80 17.23
CA LYS A 21 -15.20 3.38 17.48
C LYS A 21 -14.20 2.41 18.11
N ALA A 22 -14.65 1.53 18.99
CA ALA A 22 -13.82 0.49 19.62
C ALA A 22 -13.35 -0.58 18.61
N PHE A 23 -14.11 -0.81 17.55
CA PHE A 23 -13.82 -1.83 16.54
C PHE A 23 -13.00 -1.29 15.35
N VAL A 24 -12.94 0.03 15.16
CA VAL A 24 -12.21 0.68 14.03
C VAL A 24 -10.80 0.11 13.84
N PRO A 25 -9.93 -0.03 14.86
CA PRO A 25 -8.57 -0.55 14.64
C PRO A 25 -8.56 -1.98 14.08
N ARG A 26 -9.49 -2.83 14.51
CA ARG A 26 -9.62 -4.20 14.00
C ARG A 26 -10.13 -4.24 12.57
N ALA A 27 -11.14 -3.43 12.26
CA ALA A 27 -11.69 -3.32 10.92
C ALA A 27 -10.63 -2.84 9.91
N MET A 28 -9.83 -1.85 10.28
CA MET A 28 -8.68 -1.39 9.48
C MET A 28 -7.65 -2.50 9.25
N SER A 29 -7.33 -3.28 10.29
CA SER A 29 -6.42 -4.42 10.16
C SER A 29 -6.95 -5.48 9.20
N TYR A 30 -8.25 -5.78 9.22
CA TYR A 30 -8.86 -6.75 8.30
C TYR A 30 -8.77 -6.29 6.85
N ILE A 31 -8.98 -5.00 6.56
CA ILE A 31 -8.81 -4.46 5.20
C ILE A 31 -7.38 -4.64 4.71
N LEU A 32 -6.40 -4.37 5.56
CA LEU A 32 -4.99 -4.54 5.20
C LEU A 32 -4.63 -6.02 4.99
N LEU A 33 -5.15 -6.92 5.81
CA LEU A 33 -4.97 -8.38 5.62
C LEU A 33 -5.60 -8.88 4.32
N LEU A 34 -6.78 -8.39 3.95
CA LEU A 34 -7.41 -8.69 2.66
C LEU A 34 -6.56 -8.21 1.49
N GLY A 35 -5.76 -7.14 1.68
CA GLY A 35 -4.77 -6.69 0.71
C GLY A 35 -3.71 -7.77 0.41
N ILE A 36 -3.25 -8.52 1.42
CA ILE A 36 -2.31 -9.65 1.22
C ILE A 36 -2.99 -10.77 0.40
N VAL A 37 -4.21 -11.15 0.80
CA VAL A 37 -4.97 -12.18 0.09
C VAL A 37 -5.18 -11.79 -1.37
N SER A 38 -5.59 -10.53 -1.60
CA SER A 38 -5.79 -10.00 -2.96
C SER A 38 -4.51 -10.02 -3.80
N ALA A 39 -3.36 -9.68 -3.21
CA ALA A 39 -2.09 -9.70 -3.90
C ALA A 39 -1.65 -11.10 -4.31
N LEU A 40 -1.82 -12.08 -3.41
CA LEU A 40 -1.52 -13.48 -3.71
C LEU A 40 -2.45 -14.01 -4.82
N LEU A 41 -3.74 -13.72 -4.74
CA LEU A 41 -4.71 -14.13 -5.76
C LEU A 41 -4.42 -13.46 -7.11
N ALA A 42 -4.12 -12.16 -7.13
CA ALA A 42 -3.88 -11.41 -8.36
C ALA A 42 -2.65 -11.92 -9.12
N SER A 43 -1.51 -12.10 -8.42
CA SER A 43 -0.29 -12.62 -9.05
C SER A 43 -0.46 -14.03 -9.60
N ASN A 44 -1.09 -14.93 -8.83
CA ASN A 44 -1.33 -16.30 -9.27
C ASN A 44 -2.33 -16.36 -10.42
N SER A 45 -3.41 -15.56 -10.36
CA SER A 45 -4.39 -15.46 -11.44
C SER A 45 -3.75 -14.93 -12.72
N ALA A 46 -2.91 -13.91 -12.64
CA ALA A 46 -2.21 -13.36 -13.79
C ALA A 46 -1.34 -14.43 -14.49
N ASN A 47 -0.62 -15.23 -13.71
CA ASN A 47 0.17 -16.34 -14.25
C ASN A 47 -0.68 -17.48 -14.83
N PHE A 48 -1.81 -17.81 -14.18
CA PHE A 48 -2.69 -18.90 -14.62
C PHE A 48 -3.40 -18.58 -15.93
N PHE A 49 -3.85 -17.33 -16.10
CA PHE A 49 -4.64 -16.92 -17.27
C PHE A 49 -3.80 -16.29 -18.40
N LYS A 50 -2.47 -16.16 -18.25
CA LYS A 50 -1.62 -15.46 -19.22
C LYS A 50 -1.65 -16.08 -20.63
N ASP A 51 -1.77 -17.41 -20.71
CA ASP A 51 -1.72 -18.18 -21.95
C ASP A 51 -3.09 -18.75 -22.34
N LEU A 52 -4.20 -18.22 -21.78
CA LEU A 52 -5.56 -18.68 -22.06
C LEU A 52 -6.03 -18.33 -23.48
N THR A 53 -5.43 -17.36 -24.12
CA THR A 53 -5.75 -16.87 -25.47
C THR A 53 -4.48 -16.83 -26.30
N ASP A 54 -4.63 -16.77 -27.64
CA ASP A 54 -3.52 -16.70 -28.59
C ASP A 54 -2.59 -15.50 -28.34
N THR A 55 -3.13 -14.41 -27.78
CA THR A 55 -2.34 -13.23 -27.38
C THR A 55 -2.00 -13.32 -25.90
N GLN A 56 -0.71 -13.36 -25.58
CA GLN A 56 -0.21 -13.45 -24.22
C GLN A 56 -0.80 -12.35 -23.31
N PHE A 57 -1.18 -12.71 -22.09
CA PHE A 57 -1.81 -11.87 -21.06
C PHE A 57 -3.24 -11.38 -21.36
N THR A 58 -3.83 -11.60 -22.53
CA THR A 58 -5.24 -11.20 -22.81
C THR A 58 -6.20 -11.86 -21.83
N GLY A 59 -6.03 -13.16 -21.56
CA GLY A 59 -6.82 -13.88 -20.55
C GLY A 59 -6.71 -13.27 -19.16
N SER A 60 -5.51 -12.84 -18.75
CA SER A 60 -5.29 -12.17 -17.47
C SER A 60 -6.04 -10.84 -17.39
N PHE A 61 -6.04 -10.03 -18.45
CA PHE A 61 -6.81 -8.78 -18.50
C PHE A 61 -8.31 -9.00 -18.51
N LEU A 62 -8.80 -10.03 -19.18
CA LEU A 62 -10.23 -10.41 -19.16
C LEU A 62 -10.65 -10.81 -17.74
N PHE A 63 -9.86 -11.64 -17.06
CA PHE A 63 -10.12 -12.03 -15.68
C PHE A 63 -10.14 -10.82 -14.74
N LEU A 64 -9.17 -9.90 -14.85
CA LEU A 64 -9.16 -8.66 -14.08
C LEU A 64 -10.39 -7.79 -14.36
N SER A 65 -10.84 -7.71 -15.60
CA SER A 65 -12.04 -6.96 -15.97
C SER A 65 -13.30 -7.53 -15.32
N ILE A 66 -13.43 -8.86 -15.30
CA ILE A 66 -14.55 -9.55 -14.65
C ILE A 66 -14.51 -9.33 -13.14
N THR A 67 -13.34 -9.48 -12.51
CA THR A 67 -13.21 -9.26 -11.05
C THR A 67 -13.49 -7.81 -10.66
N ALA A 68 -13.20 -6.83 -11.52
CA ALA A 68 -13.52 -5.43 -11.30
C ALA A 68 -15.04 -5.12 -11.28
N LEU A 69 -15.88 -6.02 -11.82
CA LEU A 69 -17.34 -5.88 -11.73
C LEU A 69 -17.90 -6.32 -10.37
N ILE A 70 -17.18 -7.16 -9.62
CA ILE A 70 -17.64 -7.67 -8.32
C ILE A 70 -17.98 -6.55 -7.33
N PRO A 71 -17.13 -5.52 -7.11
CA PRO A 71 -17.46 -4.40 -6.22
C PRO A 71 -18.74 -3.66 -6.62
N ILE A 72 -19.05 -3.58 -7.92
CA ILE A 72 -20.27 -2.92 -8.41
C ILE A 72 -21.51 -3.65 -7.90
N LEU A 73 -21.48 -4.99 -7.83
CA LEU A 73 -22.58 -5.79 -7.29
C LEU A 73 -22.82 -5.48 -5.80
N PHE A 74 -21.76 -5.27 -5.02
CA PHE A 74 -21.87 -4.90 -3.60
C PHE A 74 -22.41 -3.49 -3.41
N LEU A 75 -22.15 -2.55 -4.33
CA LEU A 75 -22.69 -1.19 -4.26
C LEU A 75 -24.22 -1.15 -4.34
N PHE A 76 -24.87 -2.12 -4.99
CA PHE A 76 -26.34 -2.21 -5.00
C PHE A 76 -26.95 -2.52 -3.63
N PHE A 77 -26.17 -3.08 -2.72
CA PHE A 77 -26.59 -3.39 -1.34
C PHE A 77 -26.15 -2.32 -0.35
N TYR A 78 -25.34 -1.35 -0.78
CA TYR A 78 -24.86 -0.27 0.05
C TYR A 78 -25.91 0.84 0.12
N THR A 79 -26.42 1.11 1.30
CA THR A 79 -27.30 2.24 1.58
C THR A 79 -26.48 3.33 2.27
N ASP A 80 -26.37 4.46 1.59
CA ASP A 80 -25.67 5.64 2.13
C ASP A 80 -26.49 6.25 3.27
N GLU A 81 -25.99 6.21 4.50
CA GLU A 81 -26.55 7.06 5.56
C GLU A 81 -26.22 8.50 5.16
N LYS A 82 -27.26 9.34 5.02
CA LYS A 82 -27.10 10.76 4.67
C LYS A 82 -26.26 11.44 5.75
N ILE A 83 -24.95 11.46 5.54
CA ILE A 83 -24.05 12.25 6.37
C ILE A 83 -24.43 13.70 6.13
N ASN A 84 -24.92 14.36 7.17
CA ASN A 84 -25.15 15.80 7.16
C ASN A 84 -23.78 16.49 7.08
N ILE A 85 -23.24 16.58 5.86
CA ILE A 85 -22.02 17.32 5.62
C ILE A 85 -22.37 18.79 5.83
N GLU A 86 -22.12 19.31 7.03
CA GLU A 86 -22.00 20.76 7.16
C GLU A 86 -21.00 21.22 6.11
N LYS A 87 -21.48 22.00 5.14
CA LYS A 87 -20.66 22.58 4.07
C LYS A 87 -19.65 23.51 4.73
N SER A 88 -18.55 22.97 5.22
CA SER A 88 -17.41 23.76 5.66
C SER A 88 -16.98 24.59 4.47
N LYS A 89 -17.15 25.91 4.57
CA LYS A 89 -16.66 26.85 3.57
C LYS A 89 -15.16 26.63 3.45
N PHE A 90 -14.71 26.33 2.24
CA PHE A 90 -13.30 26.14 1.94
C PHE A 90 -12.58 27.48 2.15
N GLU A 91 -11.94 27.65 3.30
CA GLU A 91 -11.18 28.84 3.64
C GLU A 91 -9.71 28.65 3.25
N PHE A 92 -9.25 29.39 2.28
CA PHE A 92 -7.87 29.37 1.81
C PHE A 92 -6.86 29.67 2.95
N ASN A 93 -7.26 30.54 3.90
CA ASN A 93 -6.46 30.85 5.09
C ASN A 93 -6.22 29.65 6.00
N ARG A 94 -7.12 28.66 6.00
CA ARG A 94 -6.99 27.44 6.79
C ARG A 94 -5.89 26.53 6.23
N ILE A 95 -5.70 26.49 4.91
CA ILE A 95 -4.60 25.73 4.27
C ILE A 95 -3.25 26.28 4.74
N ASN A 96 -3.09 27.59 4.78
CA ASN A 96 -1.84 28.22 5.17
C ASN A 96 -1.50 27.94 6.66
N SER A 97 -2.50 27.85 7.53
CA SER A 97 -2.30 27.47 8.94
C SER A 97 -1.94 25.97 9.08
N ILE A 98 -2.55 25.11 8.28
CA ILE A 98 -2.27 23.67 8.24
C ILE A 98 -0.83 23.43 7.79
N LEU A 99 -0.39 24.10 6.71
CA LEU A 99 0.96 23.97 6.17
C LEU A 99 2.05 24.59 7.06
N LYS A 100 1.69 25.33 8.11
CA LYS A 100 2.65 25.80 9.13
C LYS A 100 2.86 24.81 10.28
N ASN A 101 2.01 23.80 10.40
CA ASN A 101 2.16 22.80 11.45
C ASN A 101 3.29 21.80 11.07
N PRO A 102 4.40 21.74 11.85
CA PRO A 102 5.53 20.88 11.51
C PRO A 102 5.18 19.38 11.50
N LYS A 103 4.18 18.95 12.29
CA LYS A 103 3.72 17.56 12.28
C LYS A 103 3.03 17.21 10.97
N ILE A 104 2.22 18.12 10.43
CA ILE A 104 1.54 17.93 9.15
C ILE A 104 2.57 17.89 8.01
N ILE A 105 3.54 18.81 8.02
CA ILE A 105 4.62 18.81 7.01
C ILE A 105 5.40 17.50 7.09
N LEU A 106 5.81 17.07 8.27
CA LEU A 106 6.51 15.79 8.46
C LEU A 106 5.70 14.62 7.92
N SER A 107 4.40 14.59 8.21
CA SER A 107 3.48 13.56 7.73
C SER A 107 3.42 13.53 6.20
N ILE A 108 3.22 14.68 5.55
CA ILE A 108 3.15 14.78 4.09
C ILE A 108 4.47 14.33 3.45
N VAL A 109 5.60 14.79 3.98
CA VAL A 109 6.93 14.45 3.46
C VAL A 109 7.22 12.96 3.64
N CYS A 110 7.04 12.42 4.84
CA CYS A 110 7.31 11.00 5.12
C CYS A 110 6.39 10.08 4.30
N GLY A 111 5.09 10.39 4.23
CA GLY A 111 4.14 9.61 3.45
C GLY A 111 4.42 9.70 1.96
N GLY A 112 4.65 10.91 1.44
CA GLY A 112 4.91 11.14 0.02
C GLY A 112 6.25 10.55 -0.44
N VAL A 113 7.34 10.81 0.27
CA VAL A 113 8.66 10.27 -0.07
C VAL A 113 8.68 8.75 0.09
N GLY A 114 8.11 8.22 1.18
CA GLY A 114 8.03 6.78 1.40
C GLY A 114 7.27 6.07 0.27
N TYR A 115 6.14 6.63 -0.16
CA TYR A 115 5.37 6.10 -1.28
C TYR A 115 6.13 6.20 -2.61
N TYR A 116 6.76 7.36 -2.87
CA TYR A 116 7.55 7.56 -4.09
C TYR A 116 8.69 6.54 -4.21
N VAL A 117 9.50 6.39 -3.16
CA VAL A 117 10.62 5.44 -3.15
C VAL A 117 10.12 4.01 -3.34
N MET A 118 9.10 3.62 -2.59
CA MET A 118 8.51 2.27 -2.70
C MET A 118 7.99 2.00 -4.09
N ALA A 119 7.16 2.88 -4.65
CA ALA A 119 6.55 2.68 -5.97
C ALA A 119 7.61 2.64 -7.08
N SER A 120 8.62 3.50 -7.01
CA SER A 120 9.70 3.54 -7.99
C SER A 120 10.53 2.25 -7.99
N ILE A 121 10.96 1.79 -6.81
CA ILE A 121 11.79 0.58 -6.70
C ILE A 121 10.96 -0.66 -7.06
N MET A 122 9.73 -0.79 -6.58
CA MET A 122 8.87 -1.94 -6.88
C MET A 122 8.63 -2.06 -8.39
N THR A 123 8.28 -0.96 -9.06
CA THR A 123 8.01 -0.96 -10.50
C THR A 123 9.27 -1.24 -11.31
N ALA A 124 10.38 -0.59 -10.97
CA ALA A 124 11.65 -0.83 -11.64
C ALA A 124 12.17 -2.26 -11.42
N SER A 125 12.05 -2.79 -10.19
CA SER A 125 12.50 -4.14 -9.86
C SER A 125 11.73 -5.22 -10.62
N SER A 126 10.42 -5.11 -10.77
CA SER A 126 9.62 -6.11 -11.49
C SER A 126 10.08 -6.27 -12.94
N LEU A 127 10.34 -5.15 -13.62
CA LEU A 127 10.84 -5.12 -14.98
C LEU A 127 12.31 -5.61 -15.06
N PHE A 128 13.15 -5.12 -14.13
CA PHE A 128 14.56 -5.45 -14.07
C PHE A 128 14.82 -6.94 -13.82
N LEU A 129 14.10 -7.55 -12.90
CA LEU A 129 14.24 -8.98 -12.57
C LEU A 129 13.90 -9.86 -13.77
N HIS A 130 12.83 -9.53 -14.50
CA HIS A 130 12.40 -10.32 -15.64
C HIS A 130 13.29 -10.12 -16.89
N ILE A 131 13.61 -8.87 -17.23
CA ILE A 131 14.33 -8.56 -18.50
C ILE A 131 15.85 -8.70 -18.35
N PHE A 132 16.44 -8.18 -17.27
CA PHE A 132 17.89 -8.11 -17.12
C PHE A 132 18.49 -9.27 -16.30
N LYS A 133 17.72 -9.86 -15.39
CA LYS A 133 18.16 -11.00 -14.59
C LYS A 133 17.60 -12.32 -15.09
N GLU A 134 16.78 -12.28 -16.15
CA GLU A 134 16.20 -13.44 -16.81
C GLU A 134 15.40 -14.36 -15.89
N PHE A 135 14.90 -13.81 -14.76
CA PHE A 135 14.01 -14.56 -13.87
C PHE A 135 12.68 -14.83 -14.56
N THR A 136 12.15 -16.01 -14.35
CA THR A 136 10.82 -16.36 -14.85
C THR A 136 9.76 -15.41 -14.31
N ILE A 137 8.63 -15.29 -15.00
CA ILE A 137 7.48 -14.52 -14.54
C ILE A 137 7.03 -15.02 -13.16
N PHE A 138 7.10 -16.33 -12.92
CA PHE A 138 6.74 -16.94 -11.65
C PHE A 138 7.68 -16.52 -10.51
N GLU A 139 8.99 -16.59 -10.71
CA GLU A 139 9.99 -16.15 -9.72
C GLU A 139 9.86 -14.66 -9.40
N THR A 140 9.69 -13.82 -10.43
CA THR A 140 9.45 -12.38 -10.27
C THR A 140 8.17 -12.14 -9.47
N SER A 141 7.10 -12.88 -9.75
CA SER A 141 5.83 -12.79 -9.02
C SER A 141 5.98 -13.11 -7.54
N ILE A 142 6.78 -14.13 -7.20
CA ILE A 142 7.05 -14.50 -5.79
C ILE A 142 7.76 -13.34 -5.07
N VAL A 143 8.76 -12.73 -5.69
CA VAL A 143 9.48 -11.60 -5.09
C VAL A 143 8.54 -10.41 -4.83
N ILE A 144 7.64 -10.11 -5.77
CA ILE A 144 6.63 -9.06 -5.60
C ILE A 144 5.61 -9.42 -4.51
N GLN A 145 5.17 -10.68 -4.44
CA GLN A 145 4.27 -11.15 -3.37
C GLN A 145 4.90 -10.97 -1.98
N LEU A 146 6.18 -11.33 -1.82
CA LEU A 146 6.94 -11.14 -0.59
C LEU A 146 7.05 -9.66 -0.21
N HIS A 147 7.26 -8.79 -1.19
CA HIS A 147 7.21 -7.33 -0.97
C HIS A 147 5.85 -6.87 -0.42
N ILE A 148 4.76 -7.32 -1.03
CA ILE A 148 3.41 -6.95 -0.60
C ILE A 148 3.08 -7.50 0.80
N ILE A 149 3.54 -8.70 1.12
CA ILE A 149 3.47 -9.23 2.49
C ILE A 149 4.23 -8.30 3.44
N GLY A 150 5.45 -7.88 3.07
CA GLY A 150 6.23 -6.90 3.83
C GLY A 150 5.53 -5.55 4.00
N MET A 151 4.73 -5.10 3.03
CA MET A 151 3.93 -3.87 3.13
C MET A 151 2.79 -3.97 4.13
N PHE A 152 2.07 -5.09 4.18
CA PHE A 152 0.81 -5.16 4.92
C PHE A 152 0.90 -5.94 6.23
N LEU A 153 1.71 -6.99 6.31
CA LEU A 153 1.83 -7.82 7.51
C LEU A 153 2.28 -7.03 8.76
N PRO A 154 3.28 -6.12 8.68
CA PRO A 154 3.69 -5.32 9.83
C PRO A 154 2.60 -4.41 10.38
N SER A 155 1.57 -4.05 9.59
CA SER A 155 0.45 -3.20 10.02
C SER A 155 -0.27 -3.76 11.25
N LEU A 156 -0.22 -5.08 11.47
CA LEU A 156 -0.82 -5.72 12.63
C LEU A 156 -0.21 -5.25 13.95
N PHE A 157 1.07 -4.86 13.95
CA PHE A 157 1.79 -4.46 15.17
C PHE A 157 2.39 -3.05 15.09
N THR A 158 2.41 -2.42 13.93
CA THR A 158 3.00 -1.06 13.77
C THR A 158 2.28 -0.04 14.66
N GLY A 159 0.97 -0.17 14.84
CA GLY A 159 0.21 0.69 15.76
C GLY A 159 0.68 0.58 17.22
N ASP A 160 0.96 -0.63 17.68
CA ASP A 160 1.46 -0.88 19.03
C ASP A 160 2.93 -0.43 19.18
N LEU A 161 3.73 -0.60 18.13
CA LEU A 161 5.11 -0.08 18.09
C LEU A 161 5.12 1.45 18.18
N ILE A 162 4.22 2.14 17.48
CA ILE A 162 4.08 3.60 17.57
C ILE A 162 3.69 4.03 18.98
N LYS A 163 2.75 3.33 19.63
CA LYS A 163 2.37 3.61 21.02
C LYS A 163 3.54 3.43 21.99
N LYS A 164 4.35 2.39 21.77
CA LYS A 164 5.45 2.03 22.67
C LYS A 164 6.69 2.90 22.49
N PHE A 165 7.08 3.18 21.24
CA PHE A 165 8.35 3.84 20.91
C PHE A 165 8.19 5.30 20.39
N GLY A 166 6.97 5.70 20.06
CA GLY A 166 6.66 6.99 19.46
C GLY A 166 6.90 7.05 17.95
N HIS A 167 6.31 8.06 17.32
CA HIS A 167 6.35 8.23 15.86
C HIS A 167 7.78 8.41 15.32
N ASN A 168 8.62 9.19 16.00
CA ASN A 168 9.95 9.54 15.49
C ASN A 168 10.85 8.32 15.32
N ILE A 169 10.86 7.40 16.29
CA ILE A 169 11.67 6.18 16.23
C ILE A 169 11.20 5.29 15.08
N ILE A 170 9.90 5.12 14.91
CA ILE A 170 9.35 4.28 13.85
C ILE A 170 9.61 4.90 12.47
N ILE A 171 9.51 6.22 12.32
CA ILE A 171 9.86 6.92 11.08
C ILE A 171 11.35 6.70 10.74
N VAL A 172 12.25 6.92 11.70
CA VAL A 172 13.70 6.71 11.48
C VAL A 172 13.98 5.25 11.10
N THR A 173 13.38 4.30 11.80
CA THR A 173 13.50 2.88 11.48
C THR A 173 13.00 2.59 10.06
N GLY A 174 11.86 3.16 9.67
CA GLY A 174 11.32 3.02 8.30
C GLY A 174 12.30 3.55 7.24
N VAL A 175 12.89 4.73 7.47
CA VAL A 175 13.90 5.31 6.57
C VAL A 175 15.12 4.40 6.47
N LEU A 176 15.64 3.90 7.60
CA LEU A 176 16.78 2.98 7.60
C LEU A 176 16.50 1.68 6.84
N LEU A 177 15.28 1.15 6.96
CA LEU A 177 14.87 -0.03 6.20
C LEU A 177 14.80 0.24 4.69
N LEU A 178 14.33 1.42 4.26
CA LEU A 178 14.37 1.82 2.85
C LEU A 178 15.81 1.92 2.33
N PHE A 179 16.71 2.53 3.09
CA PHE A 179 18.14 2.58 2.72
C PHE A 179 18.76 1.18 2.66
N SER A 180 18.47 0.32 3.64
CA SER A 180 18.94 -1.07 3.66
C SER A 180 18.44 -1.85 2.44
N SER A 181 17.19 -1.64 2.04
CA SER A 181 16.62 -2.22 0.82
C SER A 181 17.43 -1.82 -0.41
N ILE A 182 17.69 -0.52 -0.59
CA ILE A 182 18.46 -0.01 -1.72
C ILE A 182 19.86 -0.63 -1.71
N PHE A 183 20.53 -0.61 -0.56
CA PHE A 183 21.88 -1.18 -0.40
C PHE A 183 21.91 -2.66 -0.79
N ILE A 184 20.98 -3.46 -0.28
CA ILE A 184 20.92 -4.90 -0.58
C ILE A 184 20.68 -5.12 -2.08
N ASN A 185 19.76 -4.40 -2.70
CA ASN A 185 19.48 -4.56 -4.13
C ASN A 185 20.67 -4.18 -5.04
N ILE A 186 21.53 -3.26 -4.59
CA ILE A 186 22.74 -2.87 -5.36
C ILE A 186 23.85 -3.90 -5.18
N PHE A 187 24.12 -4.34 -3.96
CA PHE A 187 25.31 -5.14 -3.64
C PHE A 187 25.08 -6.65 -3.68
N PHE A 188 23.86 -7.12 -3.42
CA PHE A 188 23.51 -8.54 -3.37
C PHE A 188 22.59 -8.93 -4.54
N GLN A 189 23.14 -8.93 -5.74
CA GLN A 189 22.42 -9.18 -6.99
C GLN A 189 22.04 -10.64 -7.22
N THR A 190 21.51 -11.31 -6.19
CA THR A 190 21.00 -12.68 -6.21
C THR A 190 19.47 -12.68 -6.05
N TYR A 191 18.81 -13.77 -6.43
CA TYR A 191 17.38 -13.93 -6.20
C TYR A 191 16.98 -13.64 -4.74
N LEU A 192 17.72 -14.24 -3.78
CA LEU A 192 17.49 -14.03 -2.36
C LEU A 192 17.75 -12.57 -1.93
N GLY A 193 18.79 -11.95 -2.49
CA GLY A 193 19.08 -10.52 -2.25
C GLY A 193 17.93 -9.62 -2.67
N TYR A 194 17.37 -9.82 -3.85
CA TYR A 194 16.21 -9.07 -4.32
C TYR A 194 14.96 -9.33 -3.46
N ALA A 195 14.71 -10.59 -3.09
CA ALA A 195 13.59 -10.94 -2.23
C ALA A 195 13.69 -10.23 -0.85
N ILE A 196 14.83 -10.32 -0.19
CA ILE A 196 15.08 -9.65 1.11
C ILE A 196 15.00 -8.13 0.93
N GLY A 197 15.64 -7.57 -0.10
CA GLY A 197 15.61 -6.14 -0.37
C GLY A 197 14.18 -5.61 -0.54
N LEU A 198 13.34 -6.32 -1.30
CA LEU A 198 11.95 -5.91 -1.51
C LEU A 198 11.07 -6.12 -0.27
N ILE A 199 11.31 -7.15 0.55
CA ILE A 199 10.64 -7.29 1.86
C ILE A 199 10.94 -6.07 2.74
N LEU A 200 12.22 -5.69 2.86
CA LEU A 200 12.63 -4.52 3.66
C LEU A 200 12.03 -3.21 3.12
N LEU A 201 11.93 -3.09 1.80
CA LEU A 201 11.25 -1.97 1.15
C LEU A 201 9.78 -1.88 1.60
N GLY A 202 9.08 -3.01 1.62
CA GLY A 202 7.68 -3.10 2.06
C GLY A 202 7.52 -2.70 3.53
N VAL A 203 8.33 -3.26 4.42
CA VAL A 203 8.30 -2.94 5.87
C VAL A 203 8.64 -1.48 6.13
N GLY A 204 9.67 -0.94 5.48
CA GLY A 204 10.06 0.45 5.59
C GLY A 204 8.96 1.41 5.14
N TRP A 205 8.33 1.11 4.02
CA TRP A 205 7.18 1.85 3.54
C TRP A 205 6.00 1.78 4.53
N ASN A 206 5.69 0.61 5.07
CA ASN A 206 4.61 0.45 6.06
C ASN A 206 4.81 1.37 7.27
N PHE A 207 6.01 1.42 7.82
CA PHE A 207 6.33 2.25 8.97
C PHE A 207 6.15 3.74 8.66
N LEU A 208 6.67 4.22 7.54
CA LEU A 208 6.51 5.60 7.12
C LEU A 208 5.04 5.95 6.85
N PHE A 209 4.33 5.08 6.15
CA PHE A 209 2.97 5.32 5.73
C PHE A 209 1.98 5.34 6.90
N LEU A 210 2.09 4.39 7.84
CA LEU A 210 1.21 4.34 9.02
C LEU A 210 1.53 5.47 10.00
N CYS A 211 2.82 5.79 10.23
CA CYS A 211 3.19 6.93 11.07
C CYS A 211 2.69 8.25 10.47
N SER A 212 2.82 8.45 9.17
CA SER A 212 2.32 9.64 8.49
C SER A 212 0.81 9.77 8.64
N SER A 213 0.08 8.67 8.40
CA SER A 213 -1.37 8.66 8.52
C SER A 213 -1.83 8.94 9.96
N ALA A 214 -1.14 8.36 10.95
CA ALA A 214 -1.45 8.58 12.37
C ALA A 214 -1.16 10.02 12.82
N LEU A 215 -0.06 10.62 12.34
CA LEU A 215 0.27 12.02 12.63
C LEU A 215 -0.77 12.99 12.06
N LEU A 216 -1.31 12.72 10.86
CA LEU A 216 -2.35 13.56 10.26
C LEU A 216 -3.66 13.54 11.07
N VAL A 217 -4.00 12.41 11.68
CA VAL A 217 -5.24 12.28 12.49
C VAL A 217 -5.13 13.00 13.83
N VAL A 218 -3.92 13.12 14.39
CA VAL A 218 -3.69 13.71 15.73
C VAL A 218 -3.32 15.19 15.66
N SER A 219 -3.09 15.76 14.47
CA SER A 219 -2.71 17.16 14.25
C SER A 219 -3.84 18.04 13.82
#